data_5954f29251d5ff5897cd6a32f1a94194
#
_entry.id   5954f29251d5ff5897cd6a32f1a94194
#
_cell.length_a   1.000
_cell.length_b   1.000
_cell.length_c   1.000
_cell.angle_alpha   90.00
_cell.angle_beta   90.00
_cell.angle_gamma   90.00
#
_symmetry.space_group_name_H-M   'P 1'
#
loop_
_entity.id
_entity.type
_entity.pdbx_description
1 polymer ?
#
loop_
_entity_poly.entity_id
_entity_poly.type
_entity_poly.pdbx_seq_one_letter_code
_entity_poly.pdbx_strand_id
1 'polypeptide(L)'
;MKMMDCVEIIVEKDKYTKEGVHKGMQGWICLEQRVQNYWLVNFPQFGEKDDIAEISVKEEDLKLIPKMDARINEQIKAKFDK
;
A
#
# COMPACT_ATOMS: atom_id res chain seq x y z
N MET A 1 13.75 0.94 5.56
CA MET A 1 12.83 1.58 4.62
C MET A 1 13.09 3.08 4.59
N LYS A 2 12.83 3.69 3.48
CA LYS A 2 13.04 5.13 3.29
C LYS A 2 12.03 5.66 2.28
N MET A 3 11.95 7.00 2.16
CA MET A 3 11.07 7.66 1.20
C MET A 3 11.27 7.12 -0.22
N MET A 4 10.18 6.90 -0.92
CA MET A 4 10.09 6.36 -2.29
C MET A 4 10.41 4.87 -2.42
N ASP A 5 10.75 4.18 -1.35
CA ASP A 5 10.88 2.73 -1.41
C ASP A 5 9.55 2.10 -1.78
N CYS A 6 9.61 1.07 -2.63
CA CYS A 6 8.43 0.29 -3.01
C CYS A 6 8.19 -0.78 -1.96
N VAL A 7 6.94 -0.94 -1.57
CA VAL A 7 6.54 -1.86 -0.51
C VAL A 7 5.27 -2.62 -0.88
N GLU A 8 5.09 -3.77 -0.26
CA GLU A 8 3.86 -4.57 -0.39
C GLU A 8 3.30 -4.83 0.99
N ILE A 9 1.98 -4.68 1.13
CA ILE A 9 1.32 -5.02 2.39
C ILE A 9 1.15 -6.54 2.48
N ILE A 10 1.57 -7.12 3.60
CA ILE A 10 1.68 -8.58 3.73
C ILE A 10 0.63 -9.18 4.66
N VAL A 11 -0.32 -8.36 5.13
CA VAL A 11 -1.38 -8.80 6.02
C VAL A 11 -2.73 -8.26 5.58
N GLU A 12 -3.80 -8.95 5.96
CA GLU A 12 -5.17 -8.47 5.75
C GLU A 12 -5.69 -8.04 7.12
N LYS A 13 -5.89 -6.73 7.31
CA LYS A 13 -6.38 -6.16 8.57
C LYS A 13 -7.50 -5.18 8.32
N ASP A 14 -8.49 -5.16 9.18
CA ASP A 14 -9.67 -4.28 9.05
C ASP A 14 -9.29 -2.82 8.95
N LYS A 15 -8.28 -2.38 9.69
CA LYS A 15 -7.85 -0.97 9.66
C LYS A 15 -7.30 -0.55 8.29
N TYR A 16 -6.85 -1.50 7.48
CA TYR A 16 -6.40 -1.22 6.11
C TYR A 16 -7.52 -1.47 5.11
N THR A 17 -8.30 -2.54 5.29
CA THR A 17 -9.35 -2.90 4.33
C THR A 17 -10.48 -1.88 4.30
N LYS A 18 -10.76 -1.22 5.41
CA LYS A 18 -11.75 -0.14 5.42
C LYS A 18 -11.35 1.05 4.54
N GLU A 19 -10.05 1.16 4.23
CA GLU A 19 -9.52 2.18 3.32
C GLU A 19 -9.33 1.65 1.90
N GLY A 20 -9.76 0.42 1.65
CA GLY A 20 -9.64 -0.21 0.33
C GLY A 20 -8.31 -0.93 0.10
N VAL A 21 -7.48 -1.06 1.13
CA VAL A 21 -6.14 -1.67 1.01
C VAL A 21 -6.18 -3.10 1.51
N HIS A 22 -5.87 -4.03 0.61
CA HIS A 22 -5.89 -5.47 0.88
C HIS A 22 -4.50 -6.08 0.77
N LYS A 23 -4.32 -7.23 1.41
CA LYS A 23 -3.06 -7.98 1.36
C LYS A 23 -2.60 -8.18 -0.09
N GLY A 24 -1.33 -7.95 -0.33
CA GLY A 24 -0.72 -8.07 -1.65
C GLY A 24 -0.67 -6.76 -2.44
N MET A 25 -1.40 -5.74 -2.00
CA MET A 25 -1.35 -4.44 -2.66
C MET A 25 0.02 -3.80 -2.47
N GLN A 26 0.44 -3.04 -3.46
CA GLN A 26 1.77 -2.44 -3.53
C GLN A 26 1.68 -0.93 -3.58
N GLY A 27 2.70 -0.28 -3.03
CA GLY A 27 2.77 1.17 -3.02
C GLY A 27 4.18 1.65 -2.76
N TRP A 28 4.29 2.92 -2.44
CA TRP A 28 5.58 3.50 -2.07
C TRP A 28 5.46 4.35 -0.81
N ILE A 29 6.61 4.49 -0.13
CA ILE A 29 6.71 5.25 1.10
C ILE A 29 6.76 6.74 0.78
N CYS A 30 5.95 7.53 1.48
CA CYS A 30 5.80 8.97 1.26
C CYS A 30 6.48 9.83 2.34
N LEU A 31 7.08 9.22 3.35
CA LEU A 31 7.78 9.95 4.41
C LEU A 31 9.28 9.68 4.37
N GLU A 32 10.07 10.68 4.77
CA GLU A 32 11.52 10.54 4.86
C GLU A 32 11.94 9.61 5.99
N GLN A 33 11.13 9.57 7.06
CA GLN A 33 11.36 8.67 8.18
C GLN A 33 10.03 8.24 8.79
N ARG A 34 10.05 7.10 9.44
CA ARG A 34 8.83 6.59 10.07
C ARG A 34 8.46 7.41 11.29
N VAL A 35 7.17 7.44 11.59
CA VAL A 35 6.63 8.06 12.80
C VAL A 35 6.24 6.92 13.74
N GLN A 36 6.98 6.77 14.83
CA GLN A 36 6.87 5.62 15.72
C GLN A 36 7.16 4.33 14.93
N ASN A 37 6.18 3.45 14.77
CA ASN A 37 6.33 2.21 14.01
C ASN A 37 5.55 2.24 12.70
N TYR A 38 5.16 3.42 12.22
CA TYR A 38 4.31 3.59 11.05
C TYR A 38 4.99 4.34 9.92
N TRP A 39 4.73 3.88 8.70
CA TRP A 39 5.10 4.58 7.48
C TRP A 39 3.84 5.06 6.76
N LEU A 40 3.88 6.26 6.20
CA LEU A 40 2.83 6.72 5.29
C LEU A 40 3.08 6.09 3.93
N VAL A 41 2.10 5.34 3.42
CA VAL A 41 2.22 4.59 2.16
C VAL A 41 1.11 5.02 1.22
N ASN A 42 1.48 5.31 -0.03
CA ASN A 42 0.54 5.59 -1.10
C ASN A 42 0.33 4.32 -1.92
N PHE A 43 -0.95 3.94 -2.11
CA PHE A 43 -1.35 2.78 -2.90
C PHE A 43 -2.05 3.27 -4.18
N PRO A 44 -1.34 3.34 -5.31
CA PRO A 44 -1.90 3.88 -6.55
C PRO A 44 -2.76 2.87 -7.29
N GLN A 45 -3.55 3.38 -8.25
CA GLN A 45 -4.30 2.55 -9.20
C GLN A 45 -3.74 2.78 -10.60
N PHE A 46 -3.64 1.70 -11.37
CA PHE A 46 -3.20 1.79 -12.76
C PHE A 46 -4.31 2.41 -13.62
N GLY A 47 -3.96 3.47 -14.36
CA GLY A 47 -4.91 4.08 -15.28
C GLY A 47 -5.98 4.98 -14.64
N GLU A 48 -5.96 5.11 -13.31
CA GLU A 48 -6.89 5.94 -12.57
C GLU A 48 -6.19 7.20 -12.08
N LYS A 49 -6.95 8.30 -11.97
CA LYS A 49 -6.40 9.56 -11.45
C LYS A 49 -6.21 9.53 -9.94
N ASP A 50 -7.14 8.88 -9.25
CA ASP A 50 -7.12 8.83 -7.78
C ASP A 50 -6.43 7.56 -7.30
N ASP A 51 -5.66 7.70 -6.24
CA ASP A 51 -5.05 6.56 -5.57
C ASP A 51 -6.13 5.76 -4.83
N ILE A 52 -5.84 4.48 -4.55
CA ILE A 52 -6.71 3.69 -3.69
C ILE A 52 -6.75 4.33 -2.30
N ALA A 53 -5.57 4.63 -1.75
CA ALA A 53 -5.45 5.23 -0.43
C ALA A 53 -4.02 5.74 -0.19
N GLU A 54 -3.90 6.65 0.75
CA GLU A 54 -2.61 7.06 1.31
C GLU A 54 -2.80 6.98 2.82
N ILE A 55 -2.24 5.95 3.44
CA ILE A 55 -2.50 5.61 4.84
C ILE A 55 -1.23 5.24 5.59
N SER A 56 -1.31 5.32 6.92
CA SER A 56 -0.23 4.87 7.79
C SER A 56 -0.30 3.35 7.96
N VAL A 57 0.82 2.68 7.73
CA VAL A 57 0.92 1.22 7.83
C VAL A 57 2.09 0.87 8.73
N LYS A 58 1.89 -0.10 9.63
CA LYS A 58 2.96 -0.58 10.49
C LYS A 58 4.08 -1.18 9.66
N GLU A 59 5.32 -0.89 10.05
CA GLU A 59 6.49 -1.41 9.35
C GLU A 59 6.46 -2.94 9.25
N GLU A 60 6.04 -3.61 10.30
CA GLU A 60 5.96 -5.09 10.34
C GLU A 60 4.92 -5.67 9.38
N ASP A 61 3.98 -4.84 8.91
CA ASP A 61 2.95 -5.24 7.96
C ASP A 61 3.36 -5.00 6.51
N LEU A 62 4.58 -4.53 6.29
CA LEU A 62 5.13 -4.20 4.98
C LEU A 62 6.37 -5.03 4.70
N LYS A 63 6.63 -5.29 3.41
CA LYS A 63 7.93 -5.79 2.96
C LYS A 63 8.43 -4.92 1.82
N LEU A 64 9.74 -4.77 1.72
CA LEU A 64 10.36 -4.09 0.59
C LEU A 64 10.25 -4.96 -0.65
N ILE A 65 9.95 -4.31 -1.78
CA ILE A 65 9.93 -4.97 -3.07
C ILE A 65 10.79 -4.14 -4.04
N PRO A 66 11.40 -4.77 -5.05
CA PRO A 66 12.29 -4.04 -5.94
C PRO A 66 11.56 -3.06 -6.87
N LYS A 67 10.29 -3.35 -7.18
CA LYS A 67 9.52 -2.53 -8.12
C LYS A 67 8.03 -2.66 -7.80
N MET A 68 7.32 -1.54 -7.81
CA MET A 68 5.89 -1.50 -7.57
C MET A 68 5.13 -1.65 -8.91
N ASP A 69 4.04 -2.43 -8.88
CA ASP A 69 3.16 -2.61 -10.04
C ASP A 69 1.71 -2.31 -9.64
N ALA A 70 1.20 -1.17 -10.07
CA ALA A 70 -0.16 -0.73 -9.73
C ALA A 70 -1.24 -1.62 -10.33
N ARG A 71 -0.93 -2.41 -11.37
CA ARG A 71 -1.89 -3.34 -11.96
C ARG A 71 -2.26 -4.45 -10.99
N ILE A 72 -1.33 -4.81 -10.11
CA ILE A 72 -1.61 -5.79 -9.05
C ILE A 72 -2.69 -5.24 -8.12
N ASN A 73 -2.62 -3.95 -7.80
CA ASN A 73 -3.63 -3.30 -6.96
C ASN A 73 -5.01 -3.36 -7.59
N GLU A 74 -5.12 -3.12 -8.89
CA GLU A 74 -6.39 -3.23 -9.61
C GLU A 74 -6.94 -4.66 -9.58
N GLN A 75 -6.08 -5.64 -9.80
CA GLN A 75 -6.49 -7.05 -9.79
C GLN A 75 -7.03 -7.46 -8.43
N ILE A 76 -6.38 -7.01 -7.36
CA ILE A 76 -6.83 -7.31 -6.00
C ILE A 76 -8.12 -6.58 -5.70
N LYS A 77 -8.20 -5.29 -6.04
CA LYS A 77 -9.39 -4.48 -5.83
C LYS A 77 -10.62 -5.12 -6.50
N ALA A 78 -10.44 -5.61 -7.72
CA ALA A 78 -11.53 -6.23 -8.48
C ALA A 78 -12.13 -7.45 -7.78
N LYS A 79 -11.35 -8.16 -6.97
CA LYS A 79 -11.85 -9.32 -6.22
C LYS A 79 -12.81 -8.93 -5.10
N PHE A 80 -12.70 -7.69 -4.60
CA PHE A 80 -13.51 -7.20 -3.49
C PHE A 80 -14.62 -6.25 -3.93
N ASP A 81 -14.57 -5.73 -5.14
CA ASP A 81 -15.55 -4.79 -5.71
C ASP A 81 -16.60 -5.56 -6.52
N LYS A 82 -17.38 -6.37 -5.86
CA LYS A 82 -18.45 -7.13 -6.53
C LYS A 82 -19.82 -6.60 -6.20
#